data_c863b395c420b287cbe319d9c4194b34
#
_entry.id   c863b395c420b287cbe319d9c4194b34
#
_cell.length_a   1.000
_cell.length_b   1.000
_cell.length_c   1.000
_cell.angle_alpha   90.00
_cell.angle_beta   90.00
_cell.angle_gamma   90.00
#
_symmetry.space_group_name_H-M   'P 1'
#
loop_
_entity.id
_entity.type
_entity.pdbx_description
1 polymer ?
#
loop_
_entity_poly.entity_id
_entity_poly.type
_entity_poly.pdbx_seq_one_letter_code
_entity_poly.pdbx_strand_id
1 'polypeptide(L)'
;MRVWYRVRDLDAARVFYTEVLGFAESFVDEDERWAALDRGATEIAIGEGEPEPEEEGLVATIDVEDVKAERERLDKAQVQVGTVLELHGAMRLVDVFDPDGNRIQLAQELP
;
A
#
# COMPACT_ATOMS: atom_id res chain seq x y z
N MET A 1 -5.11 -6.23 12.81
CA MET A 1 -6.00 -6.63 11.72
C MET A 1 -5.27 -6.54 10.40
N ARG A 2 -5.46 -7.52 9.53
CA ARG A 2 -4.77 -7.59 8.25
C ARG A 2 -5.73 -7.20 7.12
N VAL A 3 -5.29 -6.30 6.23
CA VAL A 3 -6.04 -5.92 5.05
C VAL A 3 -5.64 -6.83 3.90
N TRP A 4 -6.63 -7.35 3.16
CA TRP A 4 -6.41 -8.21 2.01
C TRP A 4 -6.65 -7.42 0.72
N TYR A 5 -5.69 -7.52 -0.20
CA TYR A 5 -5.83 -6.98 -1.56
C TYR A 5 -5.79 -8.11 -2.58
N ARG A 6 -6.57 -7.97 -3.64
CA ARG A 6 -6.50 -8.88 -4.78
C ARG A 6 -5.65 -8.27 -5.88
N VAL A 7 -4.77 -9.08 -6.47
CA VAL A 7 -3.85 -8.67 -7.52
C VAL A 7 -3.92 -9.65 -8.68
N ARG A 8 -3.74 -9.17 -9.91
CA ARG A 8 -3.83 -10.04 -11.09
C ARG A 8 -2.64 -10.97 -11.21
N ASP A 9 -1.46 -10.52 -10.81
CA ASP A 9 -0.21 -11.26 -10.92
C ASP A 9 0.52 -11.16 -9.59
N LEU A 10 0.53 -12.26 -8.85
CA LEU A 10 1.15 -12.28 -7.52
C LEU A 10 2.64 -11.94 -7.57
N ASP A 11 3.37 -12.48 -8.55
CA ASP A 11 4.82 -12.28 -8.61
C ASP A 11 5.16 -10.80 -8.87
N ALA A 12 4.43 -10.17 -9.79
CA ALA A 12 4.60 -8.73 -10.06
C ALA A 12 4.20 -7.89 -8.86
N ALA A 13 3.11 -8.25 -8.17
CA ALA A 13 2.67 -7.53 -6.98
C ALA A 13 3.68 -7.64 -5.84
N ARG A 14 4.28 -8.80 -5.64
CA ARG A 14 5.34 -8.99 -4.64
C ARG A 14 6.50 -8.03 -4.86
N VAL A 15 6.92 -7.87 -6.12
CA VAL A 15 7.99 -6.92 -6.47
C VAL A 15 7.56 -5.49 -6.14
N PHE A 16 6.35 -5.10 -6.53
CA PHE A 16 5.83 -3.76 -6.26
C PHE A 16 5.77 -3.45 -4.76
N TYR A 17 5.15 -4.31 -4.00
CA TYR A 17 4.98 -4.06 -2.57
C TYR A 17 6.29 -4.09 -1.79
N THR A 18 7.25 -4.92 -2.18
CA THR A 18 8.53 -4.99 -1.50
C THR A 18 9.50 -3.90 -1.96
N GLU A 19 9.71 -3.74 -3.25
CA GLU A 19 10.71 -2.81 -3.78
C GLU A 19 10.23 -1.37 -3.87
N VAL A 20 8.95 -1.15 -4.14
CA VAL A 20 8.41 0.21 -4.30
C VAL A 20 7.80 0.72 -3.00
N LEU A 21 6.97 -0.08 -2.32
CA LEU A 21 6.31 0.31 -1.08
C LEU A 21 7.05 -0.07 0.20
N GLY A 22 8.14 -0.80 0.10
CA GLY A 22 9.00 -1.07 1.25
C GLY A 22 8.49 -2.11 2.25
N PHE A 23 7.56 -2.98 1.83
CA PHE A 23 7.11 -4.09 2.68
C PHE A 23 8.14 -5.21 2.72
N ALA A 24 8.14 -5.97 3.80
CA ALA A 24 8.89 -7.21 3.92
C ALA A 24 7.92 -8.38 3.85
N GLU A 25 8.30 -9.44 3.14
CA GLU A 25 7.49 -10.65 3.07
C GLU A 25 7.66 -11.46 4.35
N SER A 26 6.54 -11.76 5.04
CA SER A 26 6.54 -12.62 6.23
C SER A 26 6.15 -14.04 5.88
N PHE A 27 5.39 -14.24 4.81
CA PHE A 27 4.96 -15.56 4.35
C PHE A 27 4.58 -15.50 2.88
N VAL A 28 4.91 -16.56 2.13
CA VAL A 28 4.51 -16.71 0.73
C VAL A 28 3.99 -18.12 0.54
N ASP A 29 2.77 -18.24 0.00
CA ASP A 29 2.17 -19.53 -0.37
C ASP A 29 2.05 -19.59 -1.90
N GLU A 30 2.99 -20.31 -2.52
CA GLU A 30 3.04 -20.44 -3.98
C GLU A 30 1.89 -21.30 -4.53
N ASP A 31 1.40 -22.25 -3.76
CA ASP A 31 0.32 -23.12 -4.19
C ASP A 31 -1.04 -22.41 -4.18
N GLU A 32 -1.34 -21.71 -3.10
CA GLU A 32 -2.58 -20.96 -2.96
C GLU A 32 -2.49 -19.55 -3.52
N ARG A 33 -1.32 -19.15 -3.98
CA ARG A 33 -1.07 -17.87 -4.63
C ARG A 33 -1.44 -16.68 -3.78
N TRP A 34 -0.81 -16.57 -2.60
CA TRP A 34 -0.95 -15.38 -1.74
C TRP A 34 0.32 -15.15 -0.92
N ALA A 35 0.47 -13.96 -0.40
CA ALA A 35 1.61 -13.57 0.43
C ALA A 35 1.17 -12.65 1.55
N ALA A 36 1.84 -12.76 2.69
CA ALA A 36 1.67 -11.84 3.81
C ALA A 36 2.88 -10.92 3.88
N LEU A 37 2.62 -9.64 4.06
CA LEU A 37 3.62 -8.59 4.00
C LEU A 37 3.46 -7.63 5.18
N ASP A 38 4.58 -7.12 5.70
CA ASP A 38 4.59 -6.17 6.81
C ASP A 38 5.47 -4.97 6.50
N ARG A 39 5.02 -3.79 6.93
CA ARG A 39 5.86 -2.59 7.00
C ARG A 39 5.54 -1.86 8.30
N GLY A 40 6.49 -1.86 9.24
CA GLY A 40 6.23 -1.34 10.58
C GLY A 40 5.10 -2.10 11.25
N ALA A 41 4.10 -1.39 11.75
CA ALA A 41 2.93 -2.00 12.37
C ALA A 41 1.84 -2.39 11.37
N THR A 42 2.06 -2.11 10.07
CA THR A 42 1.07 -2.37 9.04
C THR A 42 1.24 -3.76 8.45
N GLU A 43 0.19 -4.57 8.53
CA GLU A 43 0.15 -5.91 7.98
C GLU A 43 -0.86 -5.97 6.85
N ILE A 44 -0.46 -6.54 5.71
CA ILE A 44 -1.35 -6.78 4.59
C ILE A 44 -1.18 -8.20 4.08
N ALA A 45 -2.14 -8.65 3.29
CA ALA A 45 -2.01 -9.86 2.50
C ALA A 45 -2.40 -9.53 1.07
N ILE A 46 -1.68 -10.08 0.11
CA ILE A 46 -2.02 -9.96 -1.31
C ILE A 46 -2.32 -11.37 -1.83
N GLY A 47 -3.46 -11.51 -2.51
CA GLY A 47 -3.89 -12.79 -3.08
C GLY A 47 -4.19 -12.65 -4.55
N GLU A 48 -3.79 -13.65 -5.34
CA GLU A 48 -4.03 -13.60 -6.77
C GLU A 48 -5.51 -13.79 -7.10
N GLY A 49 -6.06 -12.89 -7.93
CA GLY A 49 -7.46 -12.91 -8.31
C GLY A 49 -7.86 -11.61 -8.98
N GLU A 50 -9.14 -11.49 -9.32
CA GLU A 50 -9.67 -10.28 -9.95
C GLU A 50 -9.72 -9.15 -8.92
N PRO A 51 -9.03 -8.03 -9.15
CA PRO A 51 -9.08 -6.90 -8.23
C PRO A 51 -10.47 -6.26 -8.16
N GLU A 52 -10.83 -5.79 -6.96
CA GLU A 52 -12.08 -5.07 -6.71
C GLU A 52 -11.78 -3.71 -6.05
N PRO A 53 -11.08 -2.82 -6.77
CA PRO A 53 -10.52 -1.60 -6.14
C PRO A 53 -11.59 -0.57 -5.73
N GLU A 54 -12.81 -0.70 -6.22
CA GLU A 54 -13.89 0.23 -5.89
C GLU A 54 -14.73 -0.23 -4.69
N GLU A 55 -14.48 -1.42 -4.17
CA GLU A 55 -15.18 -1.85 -2.97
C GLU A 55 -14.81 -0.96 -1.78
N GLU A 56 -15.83 -0.50 -1.08
CA GLU A 56 -15.63 0.17 0.20
C GLU A 56 -15.18 -0.87 1.20
N GLY A 57 -13.91 -0.89 1.47
CA GLY A 57 -13.33 -1.84 2.39
C GLY A 57 -12.26 -1.21 3.24
N LEU A 58 -11.57 -2.05 3.98
CA LEU A 58 -10.46 -1.61 4.79
C LEU A 58 -9.31 -1.21 3.89
N VAL A 59 -8.71 -0.05 4.19
CA VAL A 59 -7.54 0.46 3.50
C VAL A 59 -6.35 0.32 4.44
N ALA A 60 -5.26 -0.25 3.96
CA ALA A 60 -4.03 -0.32 4.73
C ALA A 60 -3.46 1.08 4.88
N THR A 61 -3.08 1.45 6.09
CA THR A 61 -2.45 2.73 6.38
C THR A 61 -1.02 2.48 6.84
N ILE A 62 -0.08 3.14 6.18
CA ILE A 62 1.34 3.05 6.51
C ILE A 62 1.75 4.36 7.17
N ASP A 63 2.28 4.29 8.39
CA ASP A 63 2.81 5.46 9.06
C ASP A 63 4.19 5.79 8.48
N VAL A 64 4.37 7.02 8.03
CA VAL A 64 5.63 7.51 7.45
C VAL A 64 6.04 8.80 8.14
N GLU A 65 7.33 9.12 8.07
CA GLU A 65 7.86 10.34 8.68
C GLU A 65 7.59 11.59 7.84
N ASP A 66 7.52 11.44 6.51
CA ASP A 66 7.34 12.57 5.59
C ASP A 66 6.50 12.14 4.38
N VAL A 67 5.20 12.41 4.45
CA VAL A 67 4.25 12.05 3.40
C VAL A 67 4.60 12.73 2.07
N LYS A 68 5.04 14.00 2.11
CA LYS A 68 5.36 14.74 0.88
C LYS A 68 6.56 14.15 0.16
N ALA A 69 7.59 13.77 0.92
CA ALA A 69 8.79 13.13 0.34
C ALA A 69 8.46 11.76 -0.23
N GLU A 70 7.66 10.97 0.47
CA GLU A 70 7.23 9.65 -0.01
C GLU A 70 6.39 9.78 -1.27
N ARG A 71 5.47 10.73 -1.31
CA ARG A 71 4.66 10.99 -2.50
C ARG A 71 5.52 11.36 -3.70
N GLU A 72 6.50 12.24 -3.51
CA GLU A 72 7.41 12.65 -4.58
C GLU A 72 8.23 11.47 -5.11
N ARG A 73 8.75 10.65 -4.21
CA ARG A 73 9.50 9.45 -4.59
C ARG A 73 8.65 8.49 -5.41
N LEU A 74 7.41 8.24 -4.96
CA LEU A 74 6.48 7.34 -5.64
C LEU A 74 6.02 7.90 -6.99
N ASP A 75 5.77 9.21 -7.07
CA ASP A 75 5.40 9.87 -8.31
C ASP A 75 6.51 9.74 -9.36
N LYS A 76 7.76 9.92 -8.96
CA LYS A 76 8.93 9.72 -9.84
C LYS A 76 9.09 8.27 -10.28
N ALA A 77 8.64 7.32 -9.46
CA ALA A 77 8.64 5.91 -9.80
C ALA A 77 7.40 5.51 -10.63
N GLN A 78 6.61 6.49 -11.08
CA GLN A 78 5.41 6.30 -11.90
C GLN A 78 4.29 5.55 -11.18
N VAL A 79 4.23 5.65 -9.86
CA VAL A 79 3.12 5.15 -9.07
C VAL A 79 1.99 6.17 -9.13
N GLN A 80 0.76 5.71 -9.28
CA GLN A 80 -0.40 6.59 -9.20
C GLN A 80 -0.55 7.09 -7.76
N VAL A 81 -0.53 8.41 -7.56
CA VAL A 81 -0.63 9.03 -6.24
C VAL A 81 -1.74 10.08 -6.24
N GLY A 82 -2.38 10.25 -5.09
CA GLY A 82 -3.40 11.27 -4.89
C GLY A 82 -2.82 12.60 -4.41
N THR A 83 -3.70 13.47 -3.98
CA THR A 83 -3.35 14.77 -3.41
C THR A 83 -3.10 14.61 -1.91
N VAL A 84 -2.07 15.30 -1.41
CA VAL A 84 -1.82 15.32 0.04
C VAL A 84 -2.93 16.13 0.73
N LEU A 85 -3.56 15.52 1.73
CA LEU A 85 -4.58 16.15 2.56
C LEU A 85 -3.98 16.41 3.94
N GLU A 86 -4.26 17.60 4.49
CA GLU A 86 -3.87 17.94 5.85
C GLU A 86 -5.14 18.04 6.70
N LEU A 87 -5.19 17.26 7.78
CA LEU A 87 -6.34 17.20 8.66
C LEU A 87 -6.06 17.99 9.94
N HIS A 88 -6.68 19.18 10.04
CA HIS A 88 -6.66 20.02 11.25
C HIS A 88 -5.26 20.29 11.82
N GLY A 89 -4.25 20.35 10.99
CA GLY A 89 -2.87 20.53 11.46
C GLY A 89 -2.29 19.34 12.24
N ALA A 90 -3.03 18.24 12.35
CA ALA A 90 -2.63 17.07 13.15
C ALA A 90 -2.01 15.96 12.31
N MET A 91 -2.47 15.80 11.08
CA MET A 91 -2.02 14.68 10.21
C MET A 91 -1.96 15.13 8.76
N ARG A 92 -1.07 14.48 8.01
CA ARG A 92 -1.07 14.52 6.54
C ARG A 92 -1.31 13.13 6.01
N LEU A 93 -2.17 13.04 5.00
CA LEU A 93 -2.56 11.78 4.38
C LEU A 93 -2.40 11.87 2.87
N VAL A 94 -2.03 10.77 2.24
CA VAL A 94 -2.06 10.65 0.78
C VAL A 94 -2.42 9.22 0.40
N ASP A 95 -3.26 9.09 -0.63
CA ASP A 95 -3.56 7.79 -1.20
C ASP A 95 -2.53 7.47 -2.28
N VAL A 96 -2.08 6.23 -2.31
CA VAL A 96 -1.27 5.68 -3.38
C VAL A 96 -1.94 4.41 -3.88
N PHE A 97 -1.69 4.05 -5.13
CA PHE A 97 -2.39 2.94 -5.78
C PHE A 97 -1.39 1.94 -6.33
N ASP A 98 -1.68 0.65 -6.11
CA ASP A 98 -0.88 -0.38 -6.74
C ASP A 98 -1.24 -0.50 -8.23
N PRO A 99 -0.52 -1.31 -9.03
CA PRO A 99 -0.81 -1.45 -10.47
C PRO A 99 -2.21 -1.97 -10.79
N ASP A 100 -2.88 -2.61 -9.84
CA ASP A 100 -4.24 -3.12 -9.99
C ASP A 100 -5.31 -2.13 -9.54
N GLY A 101 -4.91 -0.95 -9.06
CA GLY A 101 -5.81 0.09 -8.59
C GLY A 101 -6.21 -0.02 -7.13
N ASN A 102 -5.59 -0.92 -6.38
CA ASN A 102 -5.85 -1.04 -4.94
C ASN A 102 -5.27 0.17 -4.20
N ARG A 103 -6.06 0.72 -3.28
CA ARG A 103 -5.70 1.93 -2.54
C ARG A 103 -4.97 1.60 -1.25
N ILE A 104 -3.84 2.26 -1.06
CA ILE A 104 -3.08 2.24 0.19
C ILE A 104 -2.95 3.69 0.66
N GLN A 105 -3.01 3.93 1.95
CA GLN A 105 -2.91 5.28 2.50
C GLN A 105 -1.58 5.43 3.25
N LEU A 106 -0.89 6.55 3.00
CA LEU A 106 0.27 6.93 3.79
C LEU A 106 -0.16 8.03 4.76
N ALA A 107 0.30 7.95 6.00
CA ALA A 107 -0.09 8.88 7.05
C ALA A 107 1.13 9.39 7.81
N GLN A 108 1.14 10.69 8.09
CA GLN A 108 2.18 11.35 8.88
C GLN A 108 1.50 12.12 10.02
N GLU A 109 1.91 11.84 11.25
CA GLU A 109 1.51 12.66 12.38
C GLU A 109 2.34 13.94 12.39
N LEU A 110 1.67 15.08 12.57
CA LEU A 110 2.34 16.38 12.68
C LEU A 110 2.56 16.74 14.15
N PRO A 111 3.70 17.39 14.47
CA PRO A 111 3.99 17.80 15.86
C PRO A 111 3.03 18.85 16.39
#